data_e0c42657d14656344e854b146437cab4
#
_entry.id   e0c42657d14656344e854b146437cab4
#
_cell.length_a   1.000
_cell.length_b   1.000
_cell.length_c   1.000
_cell.angle_alpha   90.00
_cell.angle_beta   90.00
_cell.angle_gamma   90.00
#
_symmetry.space_group_name_H-M   'P 1'
#
loop_
_entity.id
_entity.type
_entity.pdbx_description
1 polymer ?
#
loop_
_entity_poly.entity_id
_entity_poly.type
_entity_poly.pdbx_seq_one_letter_code
_entity_poly.pdbx_strand_id
1 'polypeptide(L)'
;VGSEMCIRDRYNAVYYTGGHGTMWDFPNNQELKRISETIYQQGGVISAVCHGVGGLLPLQDQNGKSLIAGRTVTGFANIEETLSGMKSQVPFLLQNQLIERGAKYKHSFVPFTSYVIVDDRIITGQNPQSRKEIAEVVIQRLKTIH
;
A
#
# COMPACT_ATOMS: atom_id res chain seq x y z
N VAL A 1 -14.49 0.91 7.69
CA VAL A 1 -13.86 1.73 7.26
C VAL A 1 -12.38 1.90 7.61
N GLY A 2 -11.62 2.57 7.20
CA GLY A 2 -10.20 2.68 7.38
C GLY A 2 -9.51 2.97 6.09
N SER A 3 -10.26 3.05 5.01
CA SER A 3 -9.73 3.48 3.74
C SER A 3 -10.12 4.93 3.51
N GLU A 4 -9.18 5.69 3.03
CA GLU A 4 -9.44 7.04 2.61
C GLU A 4 -9.21 7.13 1.11
N MET A 5 -10.20 7.64 0.41
CA MET A 5 -10.15 7.83 -1.02
C MET A 5 -10.50 9.26 -1.34
N CYS A 6 -9.75 9.85 -2.26
CA CYS A 6 -10.12 11.15 -2.79
C CYS A 6 -11.25 10.96 -3.78
N ILE A 7 -12.48 11.16 -3.32
CA ILE A 7 -13.67 10.96 -4.16
C ILE A 7 -14.03 12.27 -4.81
N ARG A 8 -13.88 12.31 -6.12
CA ARG A 8 -14.26 13.46 -6.95
C ARG A 8 -14.76 12.90 -8.26
N ASP A 9 -15.27 13.76 -9.14
CA ASP A 9 -15.69 13.34 -10.47
C ASP A 9 -14.56 12.63 -11.21
N ARG A 10 -13.31 13.02 -10.89
CA ARG A 10 -12.12 12.35 -11.39
C ARG A 10 -11.32 11.85 -10.22
N TYR A 11 -11.13 10.54 -10.15
CA TYR A 11 -10.31 9.94 -9.11
C TYR A 11 -8.86 9.98 -9.57
N ASN A 12 -8.03 10.75 -8.87
CA ASN A 12 -6.61 10.86 -9.19
C ASN A 12 -5.75 9.96 -8.33
N ALA A 13 -6.24 9.56 -7.17
CA ALA A 13 -5.46 8.74 -6.26
C ALA A 13 -6.37 7.97 -5.32
N VAL A 14 -5.87 6.84 -4.85
CA VAL A 14 -6.44 6.11 -3.71
C VAL A 14 -5.35 5.95 -2.67
N TYR A 15 -5.71 6.09 -1.41
CA TYR A 15 -4.76 5.97 -0.31
C TYR A 15 -5.31 4.99 0.72
N TYR A 16 -4.59 3.88 0.91
CA TYR A 16 -4.94 2.87 1.91
C TYR A 16 -4.27 3.22 3.23
N THR A 17 -5.08 3.58 4.22
CA THR A 17 -4.57 3.95 5.53
C THR A 17 -4.09 2.73 6.30
N GLY A 18 -3.31 2.97 7.35
CA GLY A 18 -2.75 1.91 8.17
C GLY A 18 -3.68 1.45 9.27
N GLY A 19 -3.18 0.55 10.10
CA GLY A 19 -3.88 -0.05 11.21
C GLY A 19 -4.01 -1.56 11.01
N HIS A 20 -3.84 -2.34 12.09
CA HIS A 20 -3.89 -3.80 11.99
C HIS A 20 -5.22 -4.31 11.42
N GLY A 21 -6.32 -3.63 11.76
CA GLY A 21 -7.64 -4.02 11.28
C GLY A 21 -7.80 -4.05 9.76
N THR A 22 -7.01 -3.25 9.05
CA THR A 22 -7.07 -3.21 7.60
C THR A 22 -6.63 -4.52 6.95
N MET A 23 -5.86 -5.35 7.65
CA MET A 23 -5.42 -6.64 7.13
C MET A 23 -6.58 -7.63 6.97
N TRP A 24 -7.68 -7.44 7.71
CA TRP A 24 -8.88 -8.25 7.56
C TRP A 24 -9.81 -7.70 6.49
N ASP A 25 -9.84 -6.38 6.34
CA ASP A 25 -10.81 -5.70 5.48
C ASP A 25 -10.32 -5.53 4.04
N PHE A 26 -9.14 -4.99 3.87
CA PHE A 26 -8.66 -4.57 2.54
C PHE A 26 -8.43 -5.71 1.56
N PRO A 27 -7.77 -6.82 1.94
CA PRO A 27 -7.49 -7.86 0.95
C PRO A 27 -8.73 -8.55 0.40
N ASN A 28 -9.85 -8.45 1.11
CA ASN A 28 -11.09 -9.12 0.73
C ASN A 28 -12.15 -8.16 0.21
N ASN A 29 -11.85 -6.87 0.07
CA ASN A 29 -12.84 -5.89 -0.38
C ASN A 29 -12.79 -5.76 -1.89
N GLN A 30 -13.73 -6.41 -2.56
CA GLN A 30 -13.80 -6.43 -4.02
C GLN A 30 -14.10 -5.05 -4.61
N GLU A 31 -14.85 -4.23 -3.92
CA GLU A 31 -15.18 -2.90 -4.40
C GLU A 31 -13.97 -1.98 -4.37
N LEU A 32 -13.19 -2.01 -3.29
CA LEU A 32 -11.93 -1.26 -3.21
C LEU A 32 -10.96 -1.73 -4.28
N LYS A 33 -10.89 -3.05 -4.53
CA LYS A 33 -10.06 -3.62 -5.58
C LYS A 33 -10.44 -3.02 -6.94
N ARG A 34 -11.71 -3.03 -7.27
CA ARG A 34 -12.20 -2.52 -8.55
C ARG A 34 -11.92 -1.03 -8.72
N ILE A 35 -12.18 -0.24 -7.69
CA ILE A 35 -11.94 1.20 -7.73
C ILE A 35 -10.46 1.49 -7.91
N SER A 36 -9.60 0.81 -7.16
CA SER A 36 -8.16 1.02 -7.23
C SER A 36 -7.60 0.64 -8.60
N GLU A 37 -8.03 -0.48 -9.14
CA GLU A 37 -7.59 -0.90 -10.47
C GLU A 37 -8.03 0.09 -11.54
N THR A 38 -9.25 0.61 -11.44
CA THR A 38 -9.75 1.61 -12.37
C THR A 38 -8.94 2.90 -12.30
N ILE A 39 -8.65 3.37 -11.09
CA ILE A 39 -7.84 4.57 -10.89
C ILE A 39 -6.47 4.40 -11.52
N TYR A 40 -5.85 3.26 -11.29
CA TYR A 40 -4.52 3.00 -11.84
C TYR A 40 -4.54 2.96 -13.37
N GLN A 41 -5.55 2.32 -13.96
CA GLN A 41 -5.69 2.24 -15.42
C GLN A 41 -5.91 3.62 -16.04
N GLN A 42 -6.51 4.53 -15.32
CA GLN A 42 -6.75 5.90 -15.78
C GLN A 42 -5.55 6.83 -15.56
N GLY A 43 -4.43 6.31 -15.11
CA GLY A 43 -3.24 7.10 -14.87
C GLY A 43 -3.12 7.67 -13.48
N GLY A 44 -3.98 7.25 -12.55
CA GLY A 44 -3.95 7.71 -11.18
C GLY A 44 -2.89 7.02 -10.33
N VAL A 45 -2.77 7.48 -9.08
CA VAL A 45 -1.77 7.03 -8.11
C VAL A 45 -2.42 6.12 -7.10
N ILE A 46 -1.75 5.02 -6.77
CA ILE A 46 -2.14 4.15 -5.67
C ILE A 46 -1.08 4.28 -4.58
N SER A 47 -1.53 4.58 -3.36
CA SER A 47 -0.62 4.68 -2.23
C SER A 47 -1.19 3.92 -1.03
N ALA A 48 -0.29 3.47 -0.17
CA ALA A 48 -0.67 2.72 1.02
C ALA A 48 0.43 2.83 2.05
N VAL A 49 0.07 2.71 3.32
CA VAL A 49 1.02 2.83 4.42
C VAL A 49 0.79 1.73 5.44
N CYS A 50 1.87 1.21 6.00
CA CYS A 50 1.84 0.27 7.12
C CYS A 50 1.06 -0.99 6.71
N HIS A 51 0.09 -1.41 7.53
CA HIS A 51 -0.74 -2.57 7.22
C HIS A 51 -1.71 -2.33 6.08
N GLY A 52 -2.01 -1.07 5.76
CA GLY A 52 -2.87 -0.74 4.63
C GLY A 52 -2.30 -1.19 3.29
N VAL A 53 -0.99 -1.45 3.22
CA VAL A 53 -0.37 -2.00 2.01
C VAL A 53 -0.97 -3.36 1.65
N GLY A 54 -1.58 -4.06 2.62
CA GLY A 54 -2.33 -5.29 2.34
C GLY A 54 -3.45 -5.11 1.32
N GLY A 55 -3.96 -3.90 1.15
CA GLY A 55 -4.95 -3.61 0.13
C GLY A 55 -4.43 -3.74 -1.29
N LEU A 56 -3.12 -3.75 -1.47
CA LEU A 56 -2.52 -3.91 -2.79
C LEU A 56 -2.41 -5.39 -3.22
N LEU A 57 -2.53 -6.31 -2.26
CA LEU A 57 -2.35 -7.74 -2.54
C LEU A 57 -3.31 -8.29 -3.60
N PRO A 58 -4.62 -7.96 -3.59
CA PRO A 58 -5.55 -8.50 -4.58
C PRO A 58 -5.55 -7.77 -5.90
N LEU A 59 -4.87 -6.63 -6.02
CA LEU A 59 -4.93 -5.81 -7.22
C LEU A 59 -4.26 -6.51 -8.41
N GLN A 60 -4.88 -6.40 -9.58
CA GLN A 60 -4.40 -7.02 -10.80
C GLN A 60 -4.35 -6.00 -11.92
N ASP A 61 -3.46 -6.23 -12.89
CA ASP A 61 -3.41 -5.44 -14.10
C ASP A 61 -4.45 -5.96 -15.12
N GLN A 62 -4.46 -5.39 -16.30
CA GLN A 62 -5.41 -5.76 -17.34
C GLN A 62 -5.23 -7.19 -17.83
N ASN A 63 -4.08 -7.80 -17.57
CA ASN A 63 -3.79 -9.18 -17.97
C ASN A 63 -4.05 -10.18 -16.84
N GLY A 64 -4.58 -9.73 -15.71
CA GLY A 64 -4.85 -10.58 -14.56
C GLY A 64 -3.64 -10.88 -13.70
N LYS A 65 -2.50 -10.23 -13.97
CA LYS A 65 -1.28 -10.40 -13.20
C LYS A 65 -1.29 -9.45 -12.00
N SER A 66 -0.71 -9.90 -10.89
CA SER A 66 -0.62 -9.05 -9.69
C SER A 66 0.00 -7.69 -10.03
N LEU A 67 -0.68 -6.63 -9.63
CA LEU A 67 -0.27 -5.27 -9.96
C LEU A 67 1.10 -4.93 -9.39
N ILE A 68 1.44 -5.49 -8.23
CA ILE A 68 2.71 -5.22 -7.55
C ILE A 68 3.84 -6.18 -7.99
N ALA A 69 3.55 -7.17 -8.83
CA ALA A 69 4.58 -8.09 -9.29
C ALA A 69 5.66 -7.35 -10.04
N GLY A 70 6.91 -7.55 -9.64
CA GLY A 70 8.07 -6.87 -10.23
C GLY A 70 8.28 -5.43 -9.77
N ARG A 71 7.37 -4.91 -8.93
CA ARG A 71 7.50 -3.55 -8.43
C ARG A 71 8.17 -3.51 -7.08
N THR A 72 8.86 -2.41 -6.80
CA THR A 72 9.50 -2.20 -5.49
C THR A 72 8.50 -1.57 -4.55
N VAL A 73 8.22 -2.23 -3.44
CA VAL A 73 7.24 -1.76 -2.46
C VAL A 73 7.77 -1.96 -1.05
N THR A 74 7.16 -1.26 -0.10
CA THR A 74 7.38 -1.49 1.32
C THR A 74 6.03 -1.65 2.01
N GLY A 75 6.07 -2.02 3.27
CA GLY A 75 4.90 -2.19 4.12
C GLY A 75 5.39 -2.61 5.48
N PHE A 76 4.48 -2.83 6.41
CA PHE A 76 4.86 -3.16 7.77
C PHE A 76 5.71 -4.42 7.80
N ALA A 77 6.93 -4.30 8.34
CA ALA A 77 7.92 -5.38 8.29
C ALA A 77 7.66 -6.44 9.36
N ASN A 78 8.15 -7.65 9.13
CA ASN A 78 8.03 -8.73 10.13
C ASN A 78 8.66 -8.35 11.47
N ILE A 79 9.79 -7.65 11.45
CA ILE A 79 10.44 -7.21 12.69
C ILE A 79 9.57 -6.21 13.44
N GLU A 80 8.89 -5.34 12.72
CA GLU A 80 7.97 -4.37 13.33
C GLU A 80 6.75 -5.08 13.90
N GLU A 81 6.24 -6.10 13.24
CA GLU A 81 5.14 -6.91 13.74
C GLU A 81 5.52 -7.60 15.05
N THR A 82 6.73 -8.13 15.11
CA THR A 82 7.25 -8.77 16.31
C THR A 82 7.38 -7.75 17.45
N LEU A 83 7.93 -6.58 17.17
CA LEU A 83 8.14 -5.55 18.19
C LEU A 83 6.83 -4.95 18.68
N SER A 84 5.80 -4.90 17.85
CA SER A 84 4.49 -4.41 18.25
C SER A 84 3.70 -5.40 19.10
N GLY A 85 4.16 -6.65 19.16
CA GLY A 85 3.48 -7.70 19.92
C GLY A 85 2.27 -8.30 19.22
N MET A 86 2.03 -7.96 17.97
CA MET A 86 0.83 -8.38 17.24
C MET A 86 1.06 -9.51 16.25
N LYS A 87 2.28 -10.05 16.20
CA LYS A 87 2.64 -11.02 15.18
C LYS A 87 1.72 -12.25 15.16
N SER A 88 1.33 -12.73 16.32
CA SER A 88 0.47 -13.91 16.43
C SER A 88 -1.01 -13.61 16.20
N GLN A 89 -1.40 -12.35 16.16
CA GLN A 89 -2.80 -11.93 16.08
C GLN A 89 -3.22 -11.47 14.68
N VAL A 90 -2.26 -11.22 13.79
CA VAL A 90 -2.59 -10.80 12.43
C VAL A 90 -2.90 -12.02 11.56
N PRO A 91 -3.78 -11.88 10.56
CA PRO A 91 -4.17 -13.00 9.71
C PRO A 91 -3.04 -13.53 8.84
N PHE A 92 -2.05 -12.69 8.54
CA PHE A 92 -0.88 -13.06 7.76
C PHE A 92 0.23 -12.03 8.02
N LEU A 93 1.45 -12.37 7.61
CA LEU A 93 2.56 -11.42 7.66
C LEU A 93 2.65 -10.68 6.32
N LEU A 94 2.44 -9.38 6.37
CA LEU A 94 2.37 -8.57 5.16
C LEU A 94 3.63 -8.66 4.31
N GLN A 95 4.80 -8.60 4.93
CA GLN A 95 6.07 -8.72 4.23
C GLN A 95 6.14 -10.00 3.41
N ASN A 96 5.72 -11.13 4.01
CA ASN A 96 5.75 -12.42 3.34
C ASN A 96 4.79 -12.46 2.14
N GLN A 97 3.60 -11.90 2.30
CA GLN A 97 2.60 -11.88 1.22
C GLN A 97 3.03 -11.01 0.06
N LEU A 98 3.66 -9.88 0.34
CA LEU A 98 4.18 -9.01 -0.72
C LEU A 98 5.22 -9.74 -1.55
N ILE A 99 6.12 -10.45 -0.89
CA ILE A 99 7.15 -11.24 -1.56
C ILE A 99 6.53 -12.36 -2.39
N GLU A 100 5.53 -13.06 -1.85
CA GLU A 100 4.84 -14.14 -2.56
C GLU A 100 4.14 -13.64 -3.82
N ARG A 101 3.66 -12.39 -3.83
CA ARG A 101 3.02 -11.80 -5.01
C ARG A 101 4.03 -11.31 -6.03
N GLY A 102 5.32 -11.53 -5.81
CA GLY A 102 6.36 -11.17 -6.75
C GLY A 102 6.88 -9.76 -6.61
N ALA A 103 6.49 -9.04 -5.57
CA ALA A 103 6.98 -7.69 -5.33
C ALA A 103 8.43 -7.73 -4.81
N LYS A 104 9.16 -6.66 -5.11
CA LYS A 104 10.50 -6.47 -4.56
C LYS A 104 10.35 -5.70 -3.26
N TYR A 105 10.30 -6.42 -2.15
CA TYR A 105 10.08 -5.81 -0.84
C TYR A 105 11.35 -5.18 -0.30
N LYS A 106 11.26 -3.96 0.18
CA LYS A 106 12.37 -3.26 0.85
C LYS A 106 11.85 -2.61 2.13
N HIS A 107 12.74 -2.43 3.08
CA HIS A 107 12.39 -1.81 4.36
C HIS A 107 13.58 -0.99 4.86
N SER A 108 13.31 -0.08 5.82
CA SER A 108 14.37 0.70 6.44
C SER A 108 15.26 -0.20 7.29
N PHE A 109 16.51 0.24 7.46
CA PHE A 109 17.45 -0.49 8.28
C PHE A 109 17.03 -0.52 9.75
N VAL A 110 16.39 0.55 10.22
CA VAL A 110 15.93 0.66 11.61
C VAL A 110 14.39 0.59 11.64
N PRO A 111 13.81 -0.31 12.46
CA PRO A 111 12.35 -0.39 12.58
C PRO A 111 11.73 0.92 13.06
N PHE A 112 10.50 1.16 12.65
CA PHE A 112 9.71 2.33 13.07
C PHE A 112 10.36 3.67 12.72
N THR A 113 11.10 3.69 11.62
CA THR A 113 11.57 4.96 11.03
C THR A 113 10.86 5.20 9.72
N SER A 114 10.69 6.47 9.36
CA SER A 114 9.99 6.82 8.12
C SER A 114 10.72 6.22 6.92
N TYR A 115 9.96 5.51 6.07
CA TYR A 115 10.51 4.87 4.88
C TYR A 115 9.42 4.79 3.82
N VAL A 116 9.62 5.47 2.70
CA VAL A 116 8.66 5.55 1.61
C VAL A 116 9.34 5.12 0.33
N ILE A 117 8.65 4.29 -0.45
CA ILE A 117 9.13 3.86 -1.77
C ILE A 117 8.16 4.34 -2.84
N VAL A 118 8.72 4.92 -3.89
CA VAL A 118 7.97 5.34 -5.07
C VAL A 118 8.40 4.44 -6.23
N ASP A 119 7.45 3.70 -6.78
CA ASP A 119 7.65 2.94 -8.00
C ASP A 119 6.59 3.38 -8.98
N ASP A 120 6.96 4.35 -9.83
CA ASP A 120 6.06 5.01 -10.76
C ASP A 120 4.84 5.58 -10.03
N ARG A 121 3.67 5.01 -10.23
CA ARG A 121 2.41 5.49 -9.63
C ARG A 121 1.98 4.67 -8.43
N ILE A 122 2.85 3.78 -7.93
CA ILE A 122 2.60 3.02 -6.70
C ILE A 122 3.54 3.53 -5.63
N ILE A 123 2.97 4.09 -4.56
CA ILE A 123 3.73 4.74 -3.49
C ILE A 123 3.36 4.05 -2.18
N THR A 124 4.37 3.49 -1.51
CA THR A 124 4.14 2.74 -0.28
C THR A 124 5.00 3.27 0.86
N GLY A 125 4.44 3.23 2.06
CA GLY A 125 5.14 3.59 3.30
C GLY A 125 5.15 2.41 4.25
N GLN A 126 6.25 2.26 4.99
CA GLN A 126 6.47 1.07 5.79
C GLN A 126 5.67 1.04 7.09
N ASN A 127 5.54 2.17 7.76
CA ASN A 127 5.07 2.20 9.15
C ASN A 127 4.36 3.51 9.46
N PRO A 128 3.77 3.67 10.67
CA PRO A 128 3.05 4.90 11.01
C PRO A 128 3.91 6.15 10.89
N GLN A 129 5.21 6.03 11.11
CA GLN A 129 6.14 7.15 11.01
C GLN A 129 6.27 7.67 9.57
N SER A 130 5.85 6.87 8.58
CA SER A 130 5.92 7.25 7.17
C SER A 130 4.72 8.08 6.70
N ARG A 131 3.70 8.27 7.52
CA ARG A 131 2.44 8.88 7.07
C ARG A 131 2.61 10.29 6.52
N LYS A 132 3.36 11.12 7.22
CA LYS A 132 3.57 12.50 6.77
C LYS A 132 4.36 12.54 5.46
N GLU A 133 5.42 11.78 5.39
CA GLU A 133 6.26 11.72 4.20
C GLU A 133 5.49 11.20 2.99
N ILE A 134 4.70 10.15 3.17
CA ILE A 134 3.96 9.56 2.05
C ILE A 134 2.91 10.54 1.52
N ALA A 135 2.27 11.30 2.40
CA ALA A 135 1.30 12.31 1.98
C ALA A 135 1.96 13.37 1.11
N GLU A 136 3.14 13.84 1.52
CA GLU A 136 3.89 14.82 0.75
C GLU A 136 4.31 14.27 -0.62
N VAL A 137 4.77 13.02 -0.65
CA VAL A 137 5.21 12.37 -1.88
C VAL A 137 4.04 12.17 -2.84
N VAL A 138 2.88 11.76 -2.34
CA VAL A 138 1.69 11.58 -3.17
C VAL A 138 1.27 12.91 -3.80
N ILE A 139 1.26 13.98 -3.01
CA ILE A 139 0.91 15.31 -3.52
C ILE A 139 1.87 15.72 -4.63
N GLN A 140 3.16 15.51 -4.42
CA GLN A 140 4.16 15.86 -5.44
C GLN A 140 3.96 15.03 -6.71
N ARG A 141 3.65 13.75 -6.57
CA ARG A 141 3.45 12.89 -7.73
C ARG A 141 2.22 13.32 -8.53
N LEU A 142 1.15 13.69 -7.85
CA LEU A 142 -0.07 14.17 -8.50
C LEU A 142 0.20 15.47 -9.28
N LYS A 143 1.01 16.34 -8.73
CA LYS A 143 1.38 17.58 -9.43
C LYS A 143 2.20 17.29 -10.68
N THR A 144 3.01 16.24 -10.66
CA THR A 144 3.88 15.89 -11.78
C THR A 144 3.10 15.32 -12.96
N ILE A 145 2.05 14.52 -12.70
CA ILE A 145 1.28 13.86 -13.75
C ILE A 145 0.07 14.66 -14.20
N HIS A 146 -0.25 15.74 -13.51
CA HIS A 146 -1.32 16.66 -13.85
C HIS A 146 -0.78 18.10 -13.88
#